data_ced3119719c487b0c3ab4b34f51fa3fb
#
_entry.id   ced3119719c487b0c3ab4b34f51fa3fb
#
_cell.length_a   1.000
_cell.length_b   1.000
_cell.length_c   1.000
_cell.angle_alpha   90.00
_cell.angle_beta   90.00
_cell.angle_gamma   90.00
#
_symmetry.space_group_name_H-M   'P 1'
#
loop_
_entity.id
_entity.type
_entity.pdbx_description
1 polymer ?
#
loop_
_entity_poly.entity_id
_entity_poly.type
_entity_poly.pdbx_seq_one_letter_code
_entity_poly.pdbx_strand_id
1 'polypeptide(L)'
;MATQPTTKALPFEEYCREAFDPKKQFAKPEVLKGYRVLSCTQYILGPSCASYLAELGAEVIKIEAPRRGEAMRHTTPFNEPFLYPLSKWVPERGTGLGFLGANPNEYFISIDFHRPEGQALVKKLAAKSDVFVENYRPGTFDRWGIGYRQLKEINPRLIYCWLGGFGGWGPGRVRASYDILGQSQGGNFGMTGKQEFLGGAPSKHTIWLADYWGGMMGATQVLAALYWRDHVSGEGTFIEYSQVHGVTRQLEYALPLYGRHGITRERWGNWDTQLCVHGIIKCGKSSYPNSDNPQEQEEGYILISAYEDNDFARLCKAIGENTLATKYAKADVRIKPESQMEIYPALEKWAADKTKEQVAAIMEANNIIHQPVWNSKEVANQPHWNERGAVRWLDDPTYGELLHQGPAYKMSATPPRLKWALKPVGADNERILGELAGLTPEDIKRLEEQECI
;
A
#
# COMPACT_ATOMS: atom_id res chain seq x y z
N MET A 1 11.49 31.97 -2.22
CA MET A 1 12.20 30.84 -2.86
C MET A 1 13.67 30.96 -2.50
N ALA A 2 14.11 30.21 -1.51
CA ALA A 2 15.55 30.12 -1.20
C ALA A 2 16.20 29.25 -2.28
N THR A 3 17.11 29.81 -3.04
CA THR A 3 17.96 29.09 -3.99
C THR A 3 18.81 28.10 -3.19
N GLN A 4 18.52 26.79 -3.33
CA GLN A 4 19.42 25.77 -2.81
C GLN A 4 20.81 25.96 -3.44
N PRO A 5 21.89 25.84 -2.66
CA PRO A 5 23.24 25.92 -3.22
C PRO A 5 23.39 24.80 -4.26
N THR A 6 23.83 25.14 -5.46
CA THR A 6 24.20 24.20 -6.52
C THR A 6 25.45 23.42 -6.11
N THR A 7 25.29 22.41 -5.27
CA THR A 7 26.38 21.46 -4.99
C THR A 7 26.61 20.62 -6.24
N LYS A 8 27.88 20.47 -6.64
CA LYS A 8 28.28 19.55 -7.73
C LYS A 8 27.77 18.14 -7.39
N ALA A 9 27.03 17.51 -8.31
CA ALA A 9 26.49 16.18 -8.12
C ALA A 9 27.63 15.19 -7.77
N LEU A 10 27.36 14.31 -6.81
CA LEU A 10 28.27 13.22 -6.50
C LEU A 10 28.21 12.14 -7.61
N PRO A 11 29.30 11.40 -7.86
CA PRO A 11 29.29 10.33 -8.89
C PRO A 11 28.14 9.32 -8.73
N PHE A 12 27.75 9.01 -7.50
CA PHE A 12 26.59 8.16 -7.23
C PHE A 12 25.26 8.80 -7.63
N GLU A 13 25.10 10.09 -7.39
CA GLU A 13 23.92 10.85 -7.79
C GLU A 13 23.77 10.91 -9.31
N GLU A 14 24.86 11.16 -10.03
CA GLU A 14 24.89 11.15 -11.50
C GLU A 14 24.47 9.79 -12.04
N TYR A 15 25.03 8.70 -11.50
CA TYR A 15 24.61 7.35 -11.83
C TYR A 15 23.12 7.12 -11.59
N CYS A 16 22.59 7.53 -10.42
CA CYS A 16 21.16 7.36 -10.12
C CYS A 16 20.26 8.14 -11.08
N ARG A 17 20.63 9.38 -11.42
CA ARG A 17 19.87 10.20 -12.39
C ARG A 17 19.85 9.54 -13.78
N GLU A 18 20.96 8.99 -14.23
CA GLU A 18 21.05 8.28 -15.51
C GLU A 18 20.29 6.95 -15.48
N ALA A 19 20.53 6.13 -14.46
CA ALA A 19 19.98 4.78 -14.35
C ALA A 19 18.45 4.78 -14.19
N PHE A 20 17.90 5.78 -13.49
CA PHE A 20 16.48 5.86 -13.14
C PHE A 20 15.74 6.99 -13.85
N ASP A 21 16.27 7.49 -14.95
CA ASP A 21 15.63 8.53 -15.78
C ASP A 21 14.20 8.09 -16.18
N PRO A 22 13.15 8.81 -15.75
CA PRO A 22 11.77 8.46 -16.06
C PRO A 22 11.46 8.43 -17.56
N LYS A 23 12.19 9.23 -18.35
CA LYS A 23 12.01 9.30 -19.81
C LYS A 23 12.50 8.03 -20.51
N LYS A 24 13.45 7.31 -19.92
CA LYS A 24 14.05 6.08 -20.48
C LYS A 24 13.36 4.80 -20.00
N GLN A 25 12.48 4.88 -19.00
CA GLN A 25 11.90 3.69 -18.36
C GLN A 25 11.12 2.79 -19.33
N PHE A 26 10.38 3.37 -20.28
CA PHE A 26 9.55 2.61 -21.23
C PHE A 26 10.36 1.99 -22.37
N ALA A 27 11.61 2.41 -22.59
CA ALA A 27 12.52 1.82 -23.57
C ALA A 27 13.25 0.57 -23.02
N LYS A 28 13.23 0.34 -21.71
CA LYS A 28 13.89 -0.81 -21.06
C LYS A 28 12.97 -2.04 -21.04
N PRO A 29 13.48 -3.27 -20.90
CA PRO A 29 12.66 -4.47 -20.76
C PRO A 29 11.84 -4.48 -19.46
N GLU A 30 10.84 -5.34 -19.39
CA GLU A 30 10.06 -5.63 -18.18
C GLU A 30 10.44 -6.99 -17.63
N VAL A 31 10.70 -7.10 -16.33
CA VAL A 31 11.22 -8.32 -15.71
C VAL A 31 10.27 -9.51 -15.79
N LEU A 32 8.96 -9.25 -15.75
CA LEU A 32 7.91 -10.28 -15.83
C LEU A 32 7.21 -10.34 -17.21
N LYS A 33 7.80 -9.75 -18.24
CA LYS A 33 7.25 -9.86 -19.59
C LYS A 33 7.14 -11.33 -20.02
N GLY A 34 5.94 -11.73 -20.41
CA GLY A 34 5.63 -13.10 -20.85
C GLY A 34 4.99 -13.97 -19.77
N TYR A 35 4.99 -13.53 -18.50
CA TYR A 35 4.19 -14.16 -17.44
C TYR A 35 2.78 -13.64 -17.43
N ARG A 36 1.80 -14.54 -17.22
CA ARG A 36 0.38 -14.22 -17.14
C ARG A 36 -0.18 -14.56 -15.77
N VAL A 37 -0.91 -13.61 -15.19
CA VAL A 37 -1.55 -13.70 -13.89
C VAL A 37 -3.05 -13.59 -14.06
N LEU A 38 -3.82 -14.56 -13.55
CA LEU A 38 -5.26 -14.42 -13.36
C LEU A 38 -5.53 -13.89 -11.96
N SER A 39 -6.16 -12.73 -11.88
CA SER A 39 -6.54 -12.06 -10.63
C SER A 39 -8.04 -12.23 -10.38
N CYS A 40 -8.40 -13.26 -9.62
CA CYS A 40 -9.77 -13.51 -9.15
C CYS A 40 -9.93 -12.91 -7.75
N THR A 41 -9.73 -11.61 -7.64
CA THR A 41 -9.55 -10.91 -6.36
C THR A 41 -10.57 -9.81 -6.16
N GLN A 42 -10.77 -9.39 -4.90
CA GLN A 42 -11.66 -8.28 -4.53
C GLN A 42 -11.08 -7.47 -3.38
N TYR A 43 -11.59 -6.26 -3.18
CA TYR A 43 -11.11 -5.25 -2.22
C TYR A 43 -9.67 -4.82 -2.48
N ILE A 44 -8.73 -5.04 -1.54
CA ILE A 44 -7.37 -4.50 -1.60
C ILE A 44 -6.30 -5.60 -1.56
N LEU A 45 -6.38 -6.55 -0.62
CA LEU A 45 -5.33 -7.53 -0.34
C LEU A 45 -4.87 -8.32 -1.59
N GLY A 46 -5.82 -8.94 -2.28
CA GLY A 46 -5.55 -9.69 -3.51
C GLY A 46 -5.21 -8.79 -4.70
N PRO A 47 -6.01 -7.74 -4.97
CA PRO A 47 -5.72 -6.80 -6.04
C PRO A 47 -4.34 -6.17 -5.95
N SER A 48 -3.90 -5.69 -4.78
CA SER A 48 -2.56 -5.13 -4.63
C SER A 48 -1.44 -6.12 -4.92
N CYS A 49 -1.62 -7.42 -4.56
CA CYS A 49 -0.67 -8.46 -4.96
C CYS A 49 -0.55 -8.56 -6.49
N ALA A 50 -1.68 -8.59 -7.19
CA ALA A 50 -1.72 -8.69 -8.65
C ALA A 50 -1.14 -7.43 -9.31
N SER A 51 -1.48 -6.23 -8.81
CA SER A 51 -1.00 -4.97 -9.37
C SER A 51 0.52 -4.79 -9.21
N TYR A 52 1.13 -5.23 -8.11
CA TYR A 52 2.61 -5.22 -7.99
C TYR A 52 3.30 -6.11 -9.03
N LEU A 53 2.69 -7.24 -9.40
CA LEU A 53 3.20 -8.07 -10.49
C LEU A 53 2.98 -7.40 -11.86
N ALA A 54 1.88 -6.66 -12.04
CA ALA A 54 1.60 -5.87 -13.24
C ALA A 54 2.58 -4.70 -13.43
N GLU A 55 2.98 -4.02 -12.34
CA GLU A 55 4.03 -2.99 -12.37
C GLU A 55 5.39 -3.54 -12.86
N LEU A 56 5.67 -4.81 -12.56
CA LEU A 56 6.87 -5.53 -13.00
C LEU A 56 6.76 -6.06 -14.44
N GLY A 57 5.59 -5.93 -15.08
CA GLY A 57 5.39 -6.25 -16.49
C GLY A 57 4.67 -7.55 -16.78
N ALA A 58 4.13 -8.25 -15.77
CA ALA A 58 3.23 -9.38 -15.99
C ALA A 58 1.95 -8.94 -16.72
N GLU A 59 1.40 -9.79 -17.56
CA GLU A 59 0.06 -9.63 -18.11
C GLU A 59 -0.96 -10.06 -17.04
N VAL A 60 -1.48 -9.10 -16.29
CA VAL A 60 -2.47 -9.36 -15.23
C VAL A 60 -3.87 -9.20 -15.78
N ILE A 61 -4.68 -10.25 -15.67
CA ILE A 61 -6.06 -10.30 -16.12
C ILE A 61 -6.96 -10.38 -14.89
N LYS A 62 -7.63 -9.28 -14.56
CA LYS A 62 -8.60 -9.23 -13.49
C LYS A 62 -9.94 -9.73 -13.97
N ILE A 63 -10.51 -10.68 -13.21
CA ILE A 63 -11.82 -11.24 -13.48
C ILE A 63 -12.83 -10.72 -12.45
N GLU A 64 -13.88 -10.07 -12.94
CA GLU A 64 -14.91 -9.45 -12.12
C GLU A 64 -16.29 -9.98 -12.41
N ALA A 65 -17.26 -9.66 -11.55
CA ALA A 65 -18.67 -9.97 -11.81
C ALA A 65 -19.18 -9.16 -13.04
N PRO A 66 -19.95 -9.77 -13.94
CA PRO A 66 -20.49 -9.08 -15.12
C PRO A 66 -21.22 -7.79 -14.75
N ARG A 67 -21.12 -6.79 -15.63
CA ARG A 67 -21.79 -5.48 -15.57
C ARG A 67 -21.41 -4.60 -14.39
N ARG A 68 -21.40 -5.14 -13.16
CA ARG A 68 -21.22 -4.39 -11.91
C ARG A 68 -19.77 -4.33 -11.41
N GLY A 69 -18.94 -5.29 -11.81
CA GLY A 69 -17.59 -5.41 -11.27
C GLY A 69 -17.56 -5.92 -9.82
N GLU A 70 -16.44 -5.73 -9.15
CA GLU A 70 -16.26 -6.11 -7.74
C GLU A 70 -16.66 -4.97 -6.78
N ALA A 71 -16.79 -5.31 -5.49
CA ALA A 71 -17.40 -4.43 -4.49
C ALA A 71 -16.66 -3.09 -4.31
N MET A 72 -15.33 -3.05 -4.46
CA MET A 72 -14.54 -1.84 -4.25
C MET A 72 -14.79 -0.76 -5.30
N ARG A 73 -15.28 -1.14 -6.51
CA ARG A 73 -15.70 -0.18 -7.52
C ARG A 73 -16.84 0.74 -7.04
N HIS A 74 -17.62 0.28 -6.06
CA HIS A 74 -18.77 1.02 -5.52
C HIS A 74 -18.48 1.72 -4.19
N THR A 75 -17.20 1.74 -3.77
CA THR A 75 -16.81 2.30 -2.48
C THR A 75 -16.08 3.61 -2.69
N THR A 76 -16.65 4.70 -2.15
CA THR A 76 -16.01 6.01 -2.11
C THR A 76 -16.05 6.56 -0.69
N PRO A 77 -15.01 7.29 -0.25
CA PRO A 77 -15.06 8.03 1.00
C PRO A 77 -16.10 9.16 0.91
N PHE A 78 -17.01 9.26 1.87
CA PHE A 78 -17.95 10.40 2.03
C PHE A 78 -18.73 10.82 0.76
N ASN A 79 -19.09 9.89 -0.13
CA ASN A 79 -19.69 10.15 -1.44
C ASN A 79 -18.83 10.99 -2.39
N GLU A 80 -17.53 10.83 -2.35
CA GLU A 80 -16.58 11.39 -3.31
C GLU A 80 -16.96 11.06 -4.75
N PRO A 81 -16.58 11.88 -5.74
CA PRO A 81 -16.94 11.63 -7.11
C PRO A 81 -16.40 10.31 -7.65
N PHE A 82 -17.18 9.69 -8.52
CA PHE A 82 -16.81 8.48 -9.24
C PHE A 82 -16.18 8.80 -10.59
N LEU A 83 -15.37 7.87 -11.11
CA LEU A 83 -14.85 7.89 -12.47
C LEU A 83 -15.83 7.16 -13.41
N TYR A 84 -16.24 7.78 -14.50
CA TYR A 84 -17.22 7.23 -15.46
C TYR A 84 -16.58 6.81 -16.78
N PRO A 85 -17.02 5.71 -17.40
CA PRO A 85 -18.08 4.79 -16.99
C PRO A 85 -17.61 3.63 -16.11
N LEU A 86 -18.54 2.98 -15.37
CA LEU A 86 -18.29 1.72 -14.69
C LEU A 86 -18.08 0.57 -15.69
N SER A 87 -18.96 0.47 -16.69
CA SER A 87 -18.92 -0.53 -17.75
C SER A 87 -19.71 -0.06 -18.96
N LYS A 88 -19.56 -0.76 -20.11
CA LYS A 88 -20.38 -0.47 -21.30
C LYS A 88 -21.87 -0.73 -21.09
N TRP A 89 -22.24 -1.56 -20.13
CA TRP A 89 -23.62 -1.91 -19.81
C TRP A 89 -24.28 -0.99 -18.78
N VAL A 90 -23.45 -0.25 -18.01
CA VAL A 90 -23.92 0.67 -16.94
C VAL A 90 -23.08 1.95 -17.01
N PRO A 91 -23.19 2.71 -18.11
CA PRO A 91 -22.34 3.88 -18.35
C PRO A 91 -22.66 5.04 -17.40
N GLU A 92 -23.86 5.08 -16.83
CA GLU A 92 -24.30 6.10 -15.87
C GLU A 92 -23.75 5.91 -14.46
N ARG A 93 -23.17 4.76 -14.17
CA ARG A 93 -22.47 4.51 -12.92
C ARG A 93 -20.97 4.65 -13.08
N GLY A 94 -20.29 5.04 -12.04
CA GLY A 94 -18.85 5.22 -12.00
C GLY A 94 -18.15 4.22 -11.10
N THR A 95 -16.82 4.21 -11.20
CA THR A 95 -15.91 3.47 -10.33
C THR A 95 -15.37 4.39 -9.25
N GLY A 96 -15.42 3.97 -8.00
CA GLY A 96 -14.89 4.72 -6.85
C GLY A 96 -13.36 4.82 -6.86
N LEU A 97 -12.82 5.94 -6.36
CA LEU A 97 -11.37 6.19 -6.32
C LEU A 97 -10.59 5.17 -5.47
N GLY A 98 -11.23 4.54 -4.47
CA GLY A 98 -10.61 3.48 -3.68
C GLY A 98 -10.18 2.26 -4.49
N PHE A 99 -10.87 1.96 -5.60
CA PHE A 99 -10.51 0.89 -6.51
C PHE A 99 -9.23 1.19 -7.30
N LEU A 100 -9.00 2.46 -7.61
CA LEU A 100 -7.88 2.94 -8.40
C LEU A 100 -6.51 2.54 -7.79
N GLY A 101 -6.36 2.68 -6.48
CA GLY A 101 -5.07 2.50 -5.80
C GLY A 101 -4.55 1.05 -5.78
N ALA A 102 -5.43 0.06 -5.99
CA ALA A 102 -5.09 -1.36 -5.87
C ALA A 102 -5.11 -2.14 -7.19
N ASN A 103 -5.49 -1.51 -8.32
CA ASN A 103 -5.72 -2.22 -9.58
C ASN A 103 -5.08 -1.57 -10.82
N PRO A 104 -3.96 -0.82 -10.71
CA PRO A 104 -3.33 -0.26 -11.90
C PRO A 104 -2.70 -1.36 -12.77
N ASN A 105 -2.56 -1.06 -14.08
CA ASN A 105 -1.93 -1.92 -15.09
C ASN A 105 -2.63 -3.26 -15.37
N GLU A 106 -3.84 -3.49 -14.87
CA GLU A 106 -4.56 -4.74 -15.11
C GLU A 106 -5.43 -4.66 -16.38
N TYR A 107 -5.66 -5.80 -17.02
CA TYR A 107 -6.69 -6.00 -18.03
C TYR A 107 -7.95 -6.52 -17.37
N PHE A 108 -9.11 -6.02 -17.79
CA PHE A 108 -10.38 -6.27 -17.08
C PHE A 108 -11.33 -7.08 -17.92
N ILE A 109 -11.62 -8.30 -17.48
CA ILE A 109 -12.66 -9.14 -18.04
C ILE A 109 -13.74 -9.43 -17.00
N SER A 110 -14.91 -9.81 -17.46
CA SER A 110 -16.01 -10.21 -16.58
C SER A 110 -16.37 -11.67 -16.79
N ILE A 111 -16.57 -12.42 -15.69
CA ILE A 111 -17.04 -13.82 -15.69
C ILE A 111 -17.82 -14.07 -14.40
N ASP A 112 -19.01 -14.67 -14.54
CA ASP A 112 -19.78 -15.13 -13.39
C ASP A 112 -19.29 -16.52 -12.92
N PHE A 113 -18.57 -16.56 -11.82
CA PHE A 113 -18.06 -17.81 -11.20
C PHE A 113 -19.14 -18.75 -10.68
N HIS A 114 -20.39 -18.30 -10.52
CA HIS A 114 -21.49 -19.12 -10.04
C HIS A 114 -22.07 -20.02 -11.13
N ARG A 115 -21.76 -19.70 -12.40
CA ARG A 115 -22.26 -20.44 -13.57
C ARG A 115 -21.25 -21.47 -14.05
N PRO A 116 -21.70 -22.67 -14.47
CA PRO A 116 -20.82 -23.71 -15.02
C PRO A 116 -20.01 -23.21 -16.24
N GLU A 117 -20.63 -22.39 -17.10
CA GLU A 117 -19.97 -21.79 -18.27
C GLU A 117 -18.83 -20.87 -17.85
N GLY A 118 -19.05 -20.03 -16.82
CA GLY A 118 -18.03 -19.16 -16.27
C GLY A 118 -16.88 -19.95 -15.64
N GLN A 119 -17.17 -21.01 -14.89
CA GLN A 119 -16.16 -21.92 -14.33
C GLN A 119 -15.34 -22.61 -15.43
N ALA A 120 -15.98 -23.01 -16.53
CA ALA A 120 -15.29 -23.57 -17.69
C ALA A 120 -14.35 -22.55 -18.37
N LEU A 121 -14.76 -21.28 -18.46
CA LEU A 121 -13.90 -20.20 -18.97
C LEU A 121 -12.68 -19.98 -18.08
N VAL A 122 -12.85 -19.93 -16.75
CA VAL A 122 -11.74 -19.81 -15.80
C VAL A 122 -10.74 -20.96 -15.98
N LYS A 123 -11.19 -22.20 -16.15
CA LYS A 123 -10.31 -23.35 -16.41
C LYS A 123 -9.50 -23.20 -17.71
N LYS A 124 -10.14 -22.72 -18.78
CA LYS A 124 -9.44 -22.44 -20.05
C LYS A 124 -8.38 -21.37 -19.90
N LEU A 125 -8.67 -20.31 -19.16
CA LEU A 125 -7.73 -19.22 -18.89
C LEU A 125 -6.55 -19.70 -17.99
N ALA A 126 -6.84 -20.47 -16.94
CA ALA A 126 -5.84 -21.03 -16.04
C ALA A 126 -4.88 -21.99 -16.74
N ALA A 127 -5.34 -22.74 -17.75
CA ALA A 127 -4.51 -23.60 -18.57
C ALA A 127 -3.40 -22.83 -19.34
N LYS A 128 -3.61 -21.54 -19.56
CA LYS A 128 -2.70 -20.64 -20.31
C LYS A 128 -2.05 -19.57 -19.43
N SER A 129 -2.10 -19.74 -18.11
CA SER A 129 -1.60 -18.76 -17.14
C SER A 129 -0.50 -19.35 -16.26
N ASP A 130 0.36 -18.49 -15.75
CA ASP A 130 1.46 -18.86 -14.87
C ASP A 130 1.06 -18.79 -13.41
N VAL A 131 0.22 -17.81 -13.05
CA VAL A 131 -0.18 -17.50 -11.69
C VAL A 131 -1.69 -17.32 -11.61
N PHE A 132 -2.27 -17.83 -10.55
CA PHE A 132 -3.66 -17.60 -10.17
C PHE A 132 -3.69 -16.97 -8.77
N VAL A 133 -4.24 -15.79 -8.63
CA VAL A 133 -4.35 -15.08 -7.36
C VAL A 133 -5.80 -14.96 -6.96
N GLU A 134 -6.13 -15.34 -5.72
CA GLU A 134 -7.48 -15.15 -5.18
C GLU A 134 -7.46 -14.82 -3.68
N ASN A 135 -8.51 -14.16 -3.18
CA ASN A 135 -8.66 -13.80 -1.77
C ASN A 135 -10.09 -13.98 -1.24
N TYR A 136 -10.78 -15.00 -1.74
CA TYR A 136 -12.10 -15.39 -1.25
C TYR A 136 -11.98 -16.19 0.05
N ARG A 137 -13.13 -16.45 0.70
CA ARG A 137 -13.15 -17.29 1.89
C ARG A 137 -12.62 -18.70 1.59
N PRO A 138 -11.95 -19.35 2.56
CA PRO A 138 -11.38 -20.68 2.36
C PRO A 138 -12.37 -21.68 1.73
N GLY A 139 -11.93 -22.38 0.68
CA GLY A 139 -12.70 -23.40 -0.01
C GLY A 139 -13.82 -22.89 -0.91
N THR A 140 -13.95 -21.59 -1.16
CA THR A 140 -14.96 -21.05 -2.06
C THR A 140 -14.71 -21.49 -3.50
N PHE A 141 -13.50 -21.36 -3.98
CA PHE A 141 -13.10 -21.77 -5.34
C PHE A 141 -13.14 -23.30 -5.50
N ASP A 142 -12.81 -24.06 -4.44
CA ASP A 142 -12.95 -25.51 -4.47
C ASP A 142 -14.42 -25.96 -4.68
N ARG A 143 -15.37 -25.30 -4.02
CA ARG A 143 -16.83 -25.57 -4.22
C ARG A 143 -17.30 -25.24 -5.63
N TRP A 144 -16.67 -24.26 -6.29
CA TRP A 144 -16.95 -23.93 -7.69
C TRP A 144 -16.16 -24.78 -8.69
N GLY A 145 -15.36 -25.75 -8.20
CA GLY A 145 -14.57 -26.63 -9.05
C GLY A 145 -13.43 -25.94 -9.80
N ILE A 146 -12.97 -24.81 -9.29
CA ILE A 146 -11.86 -23.99 -9.82
C ILE A 146 -10.81 -23.65 -8.73
N GLY A 147 -10.75 -24.46 -7.65
CA GLY A 147 -9.73 -24.36 -6.62
C GLY A 147 -8.38 -24.95 -7.07
N TYR A 148 -7.38 -24.85 -6.19
CA TYR A 148 -6.01 -25.26 -6.51
C TYR A 148 -5.91 -26.69 -7.05
N ARG A 149 -6.58 -27.66 -6.40
CA ARG A 149 -6.49 -29.08 -6.80
C ARG A 149 -6.99 -29.28 -8.22
N GLN A 150 -8.14 -28.71 -8.56
CA GLN A 150 -8.73 -28.81 -9.88
C GLN A 150 -7.90 -28.12 -10.96
N LEU A 151 -7.37 -26.91 -10.65
CA LEU A 151 -6.55 -26.16 -11.61
C LEU A 151 -5.17 -26.77 -11.79
N LYS A 152 -4.58 -27.37 -10.76
CA LYS A 152 -3.30 -28.11 -10.86
C LYS A 152 -3.37 -29.31 -11.81
N GLU A 153 -4.51 -30.02 -11.85
CA GLU A 153 -4.72 -31.13 -12.80
C GLU A 153 -4.70 -30.63 -14.26
N ILE A 154 -5.19 -29.42 -14.50
CA ILE A 154 -5.23 -28.79 -15.83
C ILE A 154 -3.87 -28.18 -16.19
N ASN A 155 -3.21 -27.53 -15.23
CA ASN A 155 -1.93 -26.87 -15.39
C ASN A 155 -1.00 -27.17 -14.20
N PRO A 156 -0.19 -28.25 -14.26
CA PRO A 156 0.73 -28.60 -13.18
C PRO A 156 1.80 -27.52 -12.88
N ARG A 157 2.01 -26.57 -13.80
CA ARG A 157 2.95 -25.46 -13.64
C ARG A 157 2.33 -24.24 -12.98
N LEU A 158 1.01 -24.24 -12.73
CA LEU A 158 0.29 -23.09 -12.16
C LEU A 158 0.74 -22.82 -10.73
N ILE A 159 1.15 -21.58 -10.46
CA ILE A 159 1.35 -21.05 -9.10
C ILE A 159 0.02 -20.52 -8.63
N TYR A 160 -0.52 -21.08 -7.57
CA TYR A 160 -1.79 -20.65 -7.00
C TYR A 160 -1.54 -19.91 -5.69
N CYS A 161 -1.83 -18.61 -5.66
CA CYS A 161 -1.64 -17.75 -4.49
C CYS A 161 -2.99 -17.40 -3.86
N TRP A 162 -3.26 -17.98 -2.71
CA TRP A 162 -4.43 -17.65 -1.89
C TRP A 162 -4.04 -16.72 -0.74
N LEU A 163 -4.75 -15.60 -0.66
CA LEU A 163 -4.51 -14.55 0.33
C LEU A 163 -5.73 -14.47 1.27
N GLY A 164 -5.64 -15.08 2.42
CA GLY A 164 -6.73 -15.16 3.39
C GLY A 164 -6.52 -14.28 4.63
N GLY A 165 -7.58 -14.16 5.43
CA GLY A 165 -7.52 -13.40 6.70
C GLY A 165 -6.82 -14.15 7.82
N PHE A 166 -7.32 -15.35 8.14
CA PHE A 166 -6.87 -16.15 9.28
C PHE A 166 -6.16 -17.46 8.88
N GLY A 167 -5.87 -17.64 7.60
CA GLY A 167 -5.33 -18.89 7.07
C GLY A 167 -6.39 -19.93 6.71
N GLY A 168 -6.00 -20.99 5.97
CA GLY A 168 -6.87 -22.06 5.48
C GLY A 168 -7.14 -23.16 6.50
N TRP A 169 -6.43 -23.17 7.62
CA TRP A 169 -6.53 -24.17 8.69
C TRP A 169 -6.43 -23.52 10.08
N GLY A 170 -6.65 -24.30 11.13
CA GLY A 170 -6.69 -23.81 12.51
C GLY A 170 -8.07 -23.34 12.96
N PRO A 171 -8.24 -23.05 14.26
CA PRO A 171 -9.56 -22.73 14.85
C PRO A 171 -10.21 -21.46 14.29
N GLY A 172 -9.40 -20.49 13.83
CA GLY A 172 -9.86 -19.20 13.31
C GLY A 172 -10.22 -19.20 11.82
N ARG A 173 -9.96 -20.26 11.06
CA ARG A 173 -10.02 -20.29 9.59
C ARG A 173 -11.32 -19.79 8.95
N VAL A 174 -12.44 -19.93 9.65
CA VAL A 174 -13.78 -19.54 9.14
C VAL A 174 -14.16 -18.10 9.44
N ARG A 175 -13.33 -17.39 10.22
CA ARG A 175 -13.59 -15.99 10.57
C ARG A 175 -13.46 -15.11 9.32
N ALA A 176 -14.39 -14.16 9.19
CA ALA A 176 -14.25 -13.10 8.20
C ALA A 176 -13.11 -12.17 8.60
N SER A 177 -12.36 -11.69 7.62
CA SER A 177 -11.33 -10.66 7.81
C SER A 177 -11.46 -9.58 6.77
N TYR A 178 -11.13 -8.40 7.19
CA TYR A 178 -10.80 -7.22 6.40
C TYR A 178 -9.57 -6.60 7.06
N ASP A 179 -8.96 -5.63 6.43
CA ASP A 179 -7.75 -4.96 6.91
C ASP A 179 -7.74 -4.67 8.43
N ILE A 180 -8.77 -3.96 8.90
CA ILE A 180 -8.87 -3.55 10.31
C ILE A 180 -9.01 -4.74 11.28
N LEU A 181 -9.63 -5.83 10.84
CA LEU A 181 -9.75 -7.06 11.63
C LEU A 181 -8.39 -7.77 11.69
N GLY A 182 -7.67 -7.81 10.58
CA GLY A 182 -6.31 -8.32 10.51
C GLY A 182 -5.36 -7.55 11.42
N GLN A 183 -5.39 -6.22 11.40
CA GLN A 183 -4.57 -5.37 12.28
C GLN A 183 -4.94 -5.54 13.76
N SER A 184 -6.23 -5.62 14.07
CA SER A 184 -6.71 -5.82 15.44
C SER A 184 -6.24 -7.15 16.03
N GLN A 185 -6.51 -8.26 15.35
CA GLN A 185 -6.16 -9.61 15.81
C GLN A 185 -4.66 -9.93 15.66
N GLY A 186 -3.98 -9.27 14.74
CA GLY A 186 -2.53 -9.36 14.58
C GLY A 186 -1.72 -8.60 15.63
N GLY A 187 -2.37 -7.81 16.50
CA GLY A 187 -1.75 -7.12 17.63
C GLY A 187 -1.35 -5.67 17.38
N ASN A 188 -1.43 -5.16 16.15
CA ASN A 188 -0.98 -3.80 15.81
C ASN A 188 -1.75 -2.72 16.58
N PHE A 189 -3.09 -2.81 16.65
CA PHE A 189 -3.89 -1.80 17.34
C PHE A 189 -3.71 -1.82 18.86
N GLY A 190 -3.28 -2.94 19.44
CA GLY A 190 -2.88 -3.01 20.85
C GLY A 190 -1.71 -2.09 21.20
N MET A 191 -0.87 -1.78 20.20
CA MET A 191 0.33 -0.95 20.35
C MET A 191 0.22 0.42 19.65
N THR A 192 -0.89 0.70 18.97
CA THR A 192 -1.10 1.93 18.22
C THR A 192 -2.16 2.80 18.89
N GLY A 193 -1.84 4.07 19.13
CA GLY A 193 -2.72 5.06 19.74
C GLY A 193 -2.08 5.77 20.91
N LYS A 194 -2.80 6.74 21.48
CA LYS A 194 -2.34 7.51 22.63
C LYS A 194 -2.19 6.62 23.85
N GLN A 195 -1.26 6.97 24.74
CA GLN A 195 -0.96 6.27 25.98
C GLN A 195 -2.21 6.13 26.87
N GLU A 196 -2.39 4.93 27.44
CA GLU A 196 -3.56 4.66 28.30
C GLU A 196 -3.56 5.51 29.56
N PHE A 197 -2.41 5.66 30.21
CA PHE A 197 -2.26 6.52 31.41
C PHE A 197 -2.53 8.03 31.15
N LEU A 198 -2.56 8.45 29.89
CA LEU A 198 -3.02 9.78 29.46
C LEU A 198 -4.47 9.78 28.95
N GLY A 199 -5.25 8.76 29.27
CA GLY A 199 -6.65 8.61 28.84
C GLY A 199 -6.81 8.27 27.37
N GLY A 200 -5.79 7.70 26.74
CA GLY A 200 -5.82 7.32 25.34
C GLY A 200 -6.47 5.95 25.07
N ALA A 201 -6.84 5.71 23.82
CA ALA A 201 -7.42 4.48 23.34
C ALA A 201 -6.63 3.94 22.12
N PRO A 202 -6.82 2.67 21.74
CA PRO A 202 -6.34 2.16 20.46
C PRO A 202 -6.81 3.01 19.29
N SER A 203 -5.95 3.21 18.31
CA SER A 203 -6.25 3.95 17.09
C SER A 203 -6.00 3.07 15.87
N LYS A 204 -6.87 3.20 14.86
CA LYS A 204 -6.65 2.53 13.57
C LYS A 204 -5.89 3.45 12.60
N HIS A 205 -5.16 2.86 11.68
CA HIS A 205 -4.62 3.59 10.54
C HIS A 205 -5.73 3.97 9.56
N THR A 206 -5.60 5.12 8.91
CA THR A 206 -6.54 5.56 7.87
C THR A 206 -6.41 4.71 6.61
N ILE A 207 -5.18 4.30 6.26
CA ILE A 207 -4.89 3.43 5.12
C ILE A 207 -5.02 1.95 5.51
N TRP A 208 -5.33 1.09 4.54
CA TRP A 208 -5.43 -0.36 4.69
C TRP A 208 -4.04 -1.02 4.68
N LEU A 209 -3.29 -0.80 5.75
CA LEU A 209 -1.89 -1.19 5.88
C LEU A 209 -1.68 -2.71 5.78
N ALA A 210 -2.53 -3.50 6.45
CA ALA A 210 -2.44 -4.96 6.44
C ALA A 210 -2.74 -5.55 5.06
N ASP A 211 -3.64 -4.93 4.30
CA ASP A 211 -3.98 -5.35 2.95
C ASP A 211 -2.82 -5.06 1.97
N TYR A 212 -2.32 -3.83 1.93
CA TYR A 212 -1.20 -3.48 1.04
C TYR A 212 0.09 -4.22 1.39
N TRP A 213 0.38 -4.37 2.68
CA TRP A 213 1.51 -5.19 3.13
C TRP A 213 1.35 -6.65 2.71
N GLY A 214 0.15 -7.20 2.91
CA GLY A 214 -0.17 -8.58 2.51
C GLY A 214 -0.06 -8.78 1.01
N GLY A 215 -0.51 -7.82 0.21
CA GLY A 215 -0.35 -7.86 -1.24
C GLY A 215 1.11 -7.88 -1.68
N MET A 216 1.95 -7.06 -1.06
CA MET A 216 3.40 -7.04 -1.32
C MET A 216 4.06 -8.37 -0.91
N MET A 217 3.69 -8.93 0.24
CA MET A 217 4.16 -10.25 0.68
C MET A 217 3.73 -11.35 -0.29
N GLY A 218 2.47 -11.32 -0.75
CA GLY A 218 1.95 -12.23 -1.77
C GLY A 218 2.73 -12.17 -3.07
N ALA A 219 2.96 -10.96 -3.60
CA ALA A 219 3.76 -10.76 -4.80
C ALA A 219 5.20 -11.28 -4.63
N THR A 220 5.83 -11.03 -3.49
CA THR A 220 7.17 -11.55 -3.16
C THR A 220 7.21 -13.09 -3.18
N GLN A 221 6.19 -13.74 -2.60
CA GLN A 221 6.08 -15.20 -2.60
C GLN A 221 5.85 -15.76 -4.01
N VAL A 222 5.04 -15.07 -4.82
CA VAL A 222 4.83 -15.42 -6.23
C VAL A 222 6.16 -15.35 -7.01
N LEU A 223 6.95 -14.29 -6.83
CA LEU A 223 8.27 -14.16 -7.46
C LEU A 223 9.21 -15.31 -7.06
N ALA A 224 9.25 -15.66 -5.77
CA ALA A 224 10.04 -16.80 -5.29
C ALA A 224 9.55 -18.14 -5.88
N ALA A 225 8.23 -18.33 -6.00
CA ALA A 225 7.64 -19.51 -6.60
C ALA A 225 7.89 -19.61 -8.12
N LEU A 226 7.87 -18.48 -8.85
CA LEU A 226 8.25 -18.41 -10.25
C LEU A 226 9.72 -18.84 -10.44
N TYR A 227 10.62 -18.30 -9.62
CA TYR A 227 12.02 -18.72 -9.64
C TYR A 227 12.19 -20.23 -9.38
N TRP A 228 11.54 -20.75 -8.32
CA TRP A 228 11.56 -22.18 -7.99
C TRP A 228 11.03 -23.05 -9.13
N ARG A 229 9.90 -22.68 -9.71
CA ARG A 229 9.28 -23.40 -10.83
C ARG A 229 10.19 -23.43 -12.05
N ASP A 230 10.73 -22.28 -12.44
CA ASP A 230 11.41 -22.14 -13.73
C ASP A 230 12.86 -22.61 -13.71
N HIS A 231 13.50 -22.65 -12.54
CA HIS A 231 14.92 -23.02 -12.39
C HIS A 231 15.17 -24.30 -11.62
N VAL A 232 14.19 -24.84 -10.88
CA VAL A 232 14.41 -25.98 -9.99
C VAL A 232 13.44 -27.12 -10.23
N SER A 233 12.13 -26.89 -10.04
CA SER A 233 11.15 -27.98 -9.98
C SER A 233 10.46 -28.30 -11.30
N GLY A 234 10.28 -27.33 -12.17
CA GLY A 234 9.40 -27.41 -13.33
C GLY A 234 7.91 -27.38 -12.99
N GLU A 235 7.53 -27.45 -11.71
CA GLU A 235 6.17 -27.52 -11.23
C GLU A 235 5.73 -26.26 -10.47
N GLY A 236 4.43 -25.93 -10.57
CA GLY A 236 3.81 -24.88 -9.78
C GLY A 236 3.62 -25.29 -8.32
N THR A 237 3.16 -24.34 -7.51
CA THR A 237 2.96 -24.56 -6.07
C THR A 237 1.72 -23.82 -5.56
N PHE A 238 1.26 -24.22 -4.38
CA PHE A 238 0.24 -23.47 -3.62
C PHE A 238 0.91 -22.56 -2.61
N ILE A 239 0.54 -21.29 -2.63
CA ILE A 239 0.95 -20.26 -1.68
C ILE A 239 -0.24 -19.89 -0.82
N GLU A 240 -0.05 -19.91 0.49
CA GLU A 240 -0.99 -19.42 1.47
C GLU A 240 -0.41 -18.23 2.22
N TYR A 241 -1.13 -17.12 2.23
CA TYR A 241 -0.84 -15.98 3.09
C TYR A 241 -2.00 -15.73 4.06
N SER A 242 -1.68 -15.47 5.32
CA SER A 242 -2.64 -15.05 6.33
C SER A 242 -2.37 -13.61 6.75
N GLN A 243 -3.36 -12.73 6.58
CA GLN A 243 -3.29 -11.31 6.93
C GLN A 243 -2.92 -11.09 8.41
N VAL A 244 -3.55 -11.85 9.33
CA VAL A 244 -3.24 -11.80 10.76
C VAL A 244 -1.78 -12.17 11.04
N HIS A 245 -1.26 -13.22 10.41
CA HIS A 245 0.15 -13.60 10.54
C HIS A 245 1.10 -12.55 9.98
N GLY A 246 0.75 -11.95 8.83
CA GLY A 246 1.51 -10.86 8.23
C GLY A 246 1.65 -9.66 9.17
N VAL A 247 0.56 -9.28 9.85
CA VAL A 247 0.58 -8.21 10.86
C VAL A 247 1.39 -8.64 12.10
N THR A 248 1.16 -9.86 12.60
CA THR A 248 1.91 -10.38 13.76
C THR A 248 3.42 -10.41 13.51
N ARG A 249 3.85 -10.69 12.26
CA ARG A 249 5.27 -10.67 11.88
C ARG A 249 5.93 -9.30 12.02
N GLN A 250 5.13 -8.21 12.04
CA GLN A 250 5.59 -6.82 12.13
C GLN A 250 5.63 -6.29 13.57
N LEU A 251 5.31 -7.10 14.59
CA LEU A 251 5.28 -6.65 15.98
C LEU A 251 6.68 -6.44 16.60
N GLU A 252 7.72 -6.49 15.79
CA GLU A 252 9.11 -6.28 16.19
C GLU A 252 9.52 -7.14 17.39
N TYR A 253 9.92 -6.49 18.49
CA TYR A 253 10.34 -7.15 19.75
C TYR A 253 9.18 -7.40 20.74
N ALA A 254 7.94 -7.04 20.42
CA ALA A 254 6.83 -7.18 21.38
C ALA A 254 6.62 -8.61 21.85
N LEU A 255 6.71 -9.60 20.96
CA LEU A 255 6.58 -11.01 21.33
C LEU A 255 7.81 -11.54 22.11
N PRO A 256 9.07 -11.28 21.69
CA PRO A 256 10.24 -11.61 22.52
C PRO A 256 10.21 -10.94 23.91
N LEU A 257 9.77 -9.70 24.01
CA LEU A 257 9.64 -8.97 25.28
C LEU A 257 8.66 -9.67 26.22
N TYR A 258 7.48 -10.02 25.71
CA TYR A 258 6.50 -10.78 26.48
C TYR A 258 7.01 -12.18 26.84
N GLY A 259 7.54 -12.92 25.88
CA GLY A 259 8.03 -14.30 26.12
C GLY A 259 9.18 -14.40 27.10
N ARG A 260 10.08 -13.40 27.15
CA ARG A 260 11.23 -13.38 28.02
C ARG A 260 10.95 -12.79 29.41
N HIS A 261 10.13 -11.76 29.48
CA HIS A 261 9.96 -10.91 30.65
C HIS A 261 8.52 -10.81 31.15
N GLY A 262 7.53 -11.35 30.44
CA GLY A 262 6.10 -11.18 30.74
C GLY A 262 5.60 -9.75 30.58
N ILE A 263 6.38 -8.90 29.90
CA ILE A 263 6.04 -7.46 29.69
C ILE A 263 5.29 -7.30 28.38
N THR A 264 4.11 -6.70 28.46
CA THR A 264 3.33 -6.31 27.27
C THR A 264 3.81 -4.95 26.78
N ARG A 265 4.12 -4.84 25.48
CA ARG A 265 4.37 -3.55 24.83
C ARG A 265 3.05 -2.80 24.69
N GLU A 266 2.98 -1.61 25.27
CA GLU A 266 1.79 -0.78 25.28
C GLU A 266 1.84 0.32 24.20
N ARG A 267 0.73 1.03 24.04
CA ARG A 267 0.64 2.22 23.20
C ARG A 267 1.46 3.35 23.78
N TRP A 268 2.22 4.03 22.92
CA TRP A 268 3.06 5.16 23.33
C TRP A 268 2.75 6.46 22.56
N GLY A 269 1.69 6.48 21.78
CA GLY A 269 1.21 7.65 21.02
C GLY A 269 2.20 8.11 19.97
N ASN A 270 2.48 9.40 20.00
CA ASN A 270 3.41 10.06 19.09
C ASN A 270 4.86 10.06 19.59
N TRP A 271 5.13 9.43 20.74
CA TRP A 271 6.47 9.33 21.33
C TRP A 271 7.06 7.95 21.09
N ASP A 272 8.35 7.80 21.36
CA ASP A 272 9.05 6.52 21.20
C ASP A 272 9.40 5.91 22.56
N THR A 273 9.38 4.56 22.63
CA THR A 273 9.71 3.81 23.86
C THR A 273 11.20 3.52 24.02
N GLN A 274 12.00 3.73 22.98
CA GLN A 274 13.43 3.40 22.96
C GLN A 274 14.30 4.64 22.80
N LEU A 275 13.77 5.72 22.21
CA LEU A 275 14.50 6.93 21.87
C LEU A 275 13.75 8.17 22.36
N CYS A 276 14.47 9.13 22.97
CA CYS A 276 13.92 10.42 23.38
C CYS A 276 14.99 11.53 23.22
N VAL A 277 14.70 12.57 22.44
CA VAL A 277 13.50 12.94 21.68
C VAL A 277 13.49 12.21 20.36
N HIS A 278 12.44 11.46 20.07
CA HIS A 278 12.14 10.88 18.78
C HIS A 278 10.61 10.77 18.69
N GLY A 279 9.94 11.81 18.21
CA GLY A 279 8.50 11.82 18.24
C GLY A 279 7.89 13.02 17.54
N ILE A 280 6.56 12.96 17.37
CA ILE A 280 5.75 14.00 16.74
C ILE A 280 5.25 14.94 17.82
N ILE A 281 5.46 16.24 17.64
CA ILE A 281 4.92 17.31 18.48
C ILE A 281 3.91 18.15 17.72
N LYS A 282 2.98 18.73 18.46
CA LYS A 282 2.03 19.70 17.95
C LYS A 282 2.69 21.09 17.87
N CYS A 283 2.50 21.75 16.72
CA CYS A 283 2.84 23.15 16.49
C CYS A 283 1.61 24.05 16.56
N GLY A 284 1.80 25.34 16.41
CA GLY A 284 0.72 26.27 16.14
C GLY A 284 0.04 26.01 14.80
N LYS A 285 -0.97 26.78 14.51
CA LYS A 285 -1.75 26.63 13.27
C LYS A 285 -0.92 27.03 12.06
N SER A 286 -0.86 26.14 11.08
CA SER A 286 -0.35 26.43 9.74
C SER A 286 -1.44 27.10 8.92
N SER A 287 -1.12 28.23 8.29
CA SER A 287 -1.93 28.73 7.20
C SER A 287 -1.67 27.87 5.98
N TYR A 288 -2.64 27.09 5.57
CA TYR A 288 -2.59 26.35 4.32
C TYR A 288 -2.52 27.35 3.16
N PRO A 289 -1.45 27.38 2.35
CA PRO A 289 -1.34 28.34 1.25
C PRO A 289 -2.37 28.11 0.13
N ASN A 290 -3.23 27.11 0.24
CA ASN A 290 -4.19 26.73 -0.79
C ASN A 290 -5.55 26.29 -0.26
N SER A 291 -5.94 26.63 0.94
CA SER A 291 -7.35 26.67 1.30
C SER A 291 -7.93 27.89 0.60
N ASP A 292 -8.96 27.72 -0.21
CA ASP A 292 -9.76 28.83 -0.75
C ASP A 292 -10.48 29.57 0.39
N ASN A 293 -10.41 29.04 1.61
CA ASN A 293 -10.92 29.63 2.83
C ASN A 293 -9.74 30.03 3.76
N PRO A 294 -9.38 31.33 3.83
CA PRO A 294 -8.32 31.81 4.72
C PRO A 294 -8.57 31.56 6.23
N GLN A 295 -9.78 31.12 6.60
CA GLN A 295 -10.15 30.82 7.98
C GLN A 295 -9.89 29.33 8.36
N GLU A 296 -9.62 28.47 7.41
CA GLU A 296 -9.22 27.09 7.67
C GLU A 296 -7.72 27.02 8.01
N GLN A 297 -7.42 27.32 9.25
CA GLN A 297 -6.10 27.08 9.82
C GLN A 297 -6.05 25.64 10.32
N GLU A 298 -5.18 24.81 9.74
CA GLU A 298 -4.90 23.47 10.24
C GLU A 298 -3.85 23.47 11.34
N GLU A 299 -4.01 22.57 12.30
CA GLU A 299 -3.00 22.30 13.31
C GLU A 299 -1.74 21.71 12.65
N GLY A 300 -0.59 22.30 12.92
CA GLY A 300 0.70 21.82 12.44
C GLY A 300 1.27 20.72 13.33
N TYR A 301 1.94 19.73 12.70
CA TYR A 301 2.68 18.69 13.40
C TYR A 301 4.05 18.51 12.76
N ILE A 302 5.06 18.21 13.60
CA ILE A 302 6.43 17.95 13.13
C ILE A 302 7.06 16.84 13.96
N LEU A 303 7.75 15.91 13.29
CA LEU A 303 8.63 14.95 13.94
C LEU A 303 9.97 15.63 14.23
N ILE A 304 10.46 15.49 15.45
CA ILE A 304 11.82 15.90 15.86
C ILE A 304 12.57 14.67 16.35
N SER A 305 13.81 14.48 15.90
CA SER A 305 14.70 13.40 16.30
C SER A 305 16.00 13.98 16.83
N ALA A 306 16.13 13.99 18.16
CA ALA A 306 17.29 14.51 18.90
C ALA A 306 17.58 13.60 20.11
N TYR A 307 17.76 12.30 19.88
CA TYR A 307 17.90 11.30 20.94
C TYR A 307 19.34 11.15 21.47
N GLU A 308 20.34 11.48 20.68
CA GLU A 308 21.73 11.50 21.15
C GLU A 308 21.94 12.69 22.12
N ASP A 309 22.88 12.54 23.08
CA ASP A 309 23.13 13.58 24.10
C ASP A 309 23.48 14.94 23.50
N ASN A 310 24.33 14.94 22.45
CA ASN A 310 24.73 16.16 21.77
C ASN A 310 23.58 16.80 20.98
N ASP A 311 22.72 15.98 20.36
CA ASP A 311 21.58 16.47 19.58
C ASP A 311 20.52 17.07 20.50
N PHE A 312 20.27 16.44 21.64
CA PHE A 312 19.38 16.99 22.67
C PHE A 312 19.89 18.30 23.25
N ALA A 313 21.21 18.41 23.50
CA ALA A 313 21.79 19.67 23.94
C ALA A 313 21.62 20.78 22.90
N ARG A 314 21.79 20.48 21.61
CA ARG A 314 21.52 21.44 20.51
C ARG A 314 20.05 21.82 20.45
N LEU A 315 19.14 20.85 20.59
CA LEU A 315 17.70 21.09 20.62
C LEU A 315 17.34 22.04 21.77
N CYS A 316 17.76 21.75 22.98
CA CYS A 316 17.48 22.60 24.14
C CYS A 316 18.03 24.04 23.96
N LYS A 317 19.23 24.17 23.39
CA LYS A 317 19.80 25.48 23.07
C LYS A 317 18.96 26.22 22.02
N ALA A 318 18.53 25.54 20.98
CA ALA A 318 17.72 26.13 19.90
C ALA A 318 16.36 26.65 20.39
N ILE A 319 15.77 25.98 21.36
CA ILE A 319 14.46 26.34 21.94
C ILE A 319 14.57 27.21 23.21
N GLY A 320 15.78 27.44 23.71
CA GLY A 320 16.00 28.28 24.91
C GLY A 320 15.76 27.56 26.26
N GLU A 321 15.68 26.23 26.26
CA GLU A 321 15.30 25.40 27.44
C GLU A 321 16.55 24.81 28.16
N ASN A 322 17.35 25.68 28.77
CA ASN A 322 18.58 25.28 29.47
C ASN A 322 18.32 24.35 30.68
N THR A 323 17.17 24.44 31.32
CA THR A 323 16.79 23.56 32.44
C THR A 323 16.65 22.13 31.96
N LEU A 324 16.01 21.89 30.81
CA LEU A 324 15.89 20.57 30.22
C LEU A 324 17.24 20.01 29.82
N ALA A 325 18.13 20.84 29.25
CA ALA A 325 19.47 20.44 28.86
C ALA A 325 20.28 19.88 30.02
N THR A 326 20.14 20.46 31.22
CA THR A 326 20.85 20.02 32.43
C THR A 326 20.18 18.81 33.08
N LYS A 327 18.85 18.87 33.25
CA LYS A 327 18.10 17.82 33.96
C LYS A 327 18.08 16.49 33.20
N TYR A 328 18.01 16.56 31.88
CA TYR A 328 17.85 15.42 30.98
C TYR A 328 19.04 15.23 30.02
N ALA A 329 20.25 15.56 30.47
CA ALA A 329 21.45 15.51 29.64
C ALA A 329 21.75 14.11 29.07
N LYS A 330 21.33 13.04 29.76
CA LYS A 330 21.64 11.66 29.41
C LYS A 330 20.46 10.92 28.79
N ALA A 331 20.72 10.12 27.75
CA ALA A 331 19.71 9.38 27.01
C ALA A 331 18.94 8.39 27.89
N ASP A 332 19.62 7.67 28.80
CA ASP A 332 19.02 6.73 29.72
C ASP A 332 18.11 7.38 30.78
N VAL A 333 18.27 8.67 31.02
CA VAL A 333 17.36 9.49 31.83
C VAL A 333 16.19 9.97 31.00
N ARG A 334 16.43 10.46 29.77
CA ARG A 334 15.38 11.00 28.88
C ARG A 334 14.34 9.98 28.49
N ILE A 335 14.74 8.71 28.31
CA ILE A 335 13.84 7.65 27.83
C ILE A 335 12.75 7.27 28.84
N LYS A 336 12.90 7.62 30.09
CA LYS A 336 11.95 7.28 31.16
C LYS A 336 10.60 7.97 30.93
N PRO A 337 9.47 7.30 31.19
CA PRO A 337 8.14 7.87 30.99
C PRO A 337 7.94 9.23 31.64
N GLU A 338 8.38 9.38 32.91
CA GLU A 338 8.28 10.64 33.65
C GLU A 338 9.07 11.78 33.02
N SER A 339 10.23 11.48 32.40
CA SER A 339 11.05 12.47 31.71
C SER A 339 10.36 12.92 30.41
N GLN A 340 9.83 11.97 29.65
CA GLN A 340 9.09 12.27 28.41
C GLN A 340 7.86 13.13 28.68
N MET A 341 7.16 12.92 29.80
CA MET A 341 6.01 13.71 30.24
C MET A 341 6.36 15.18 30.59
N GLU A 342 7.62 15.52 30.79
CA GLU A 342 8.07 16.91 30.93
C GLU A 342 8.64 17.45 29.62
N ILE A 343 9.42 16.66 28.91
CA ILE A 343 10.12 17.07 27.69
C ILE A 343 9.15 17.40 26.56
N TYR A 344 8.24 16.49 26.21
CA TYR A 344 7.32 16.71 25.08
C TYR A 344 6.36 17.87 25.27
N PRO A 345 5.70 18.05 26.44
CA PRO A 345 4.89 19.23 26.68
C PRO A 345 5.68 20.55 26.64
N ALA A 346 6.94 20.58 27.05
CA ALA A 346 7.78 21.76 26.92
C ALA A 346 8.10 22.09 25.45
N LEU A 347 8.36 21.09 24.63
CA LEU A 347 8.53 21.26 23.18
C LEU A 347 7.25 21.78 22.51
N GLU A 348 6.10 21.21 22.84
CA GLU A 348 4.81 21.65 22.31
C GLU A 348 4.45 23.07 22.76
N LYS A 349 4.73 23.41 24.00
CA LYS A 349 4.54 24.77 24.52
C LYS A 349 5.41 25.78 23.76
N TRP A 350 6.67 25.45 23.51
CA TRP A 350 7.58 26.28 22.72
C TRP A 350 7.12 26.42 21.28
N ALA A 351 6.56 25.36 20.67
CA ALA A 351 6.11 25.34 19.29
C ALA A 351 4.70 25.93 19.08
N ALA A 352 3.94 26.22 20.14
CA ALA A 352 2.53 26.56 20.08
C ALA A 352 2.18 27.86 19.31
N ASP A 353 3.12 28.80 19.21
CA ASP A 353 2.98 30.06 18.46
C ASP A 353 3.67 30.02 17.08
N LYS A 354 4.19 28.87 16.67
CA LYS A 354 4.99 28.69 15.44
C LYS A 354 4.30 27.71 14.50
N THR A 355 4.37 27.96 13.22
CA THR A 355 3.95 26.96 12.22
C THR A 355 4.96 25.82 12.14
N LYS A 356 4.56 24.66 11.59
CA LYS A 356 5.48 23.54 11.40
C LYS A 356 6.68 23.89 10.50
N GLU A 357 6.50 24.82 9.54
CA GLU A 357 7.55 25.32 8.66
C GLU A 357 8.54 26.21 9.43
N GLN A 358 8.05 27.08 10.34
CA GLN A 358 8.91 27.89 11.20
C GLN A 358 9.74 26.99 12.14
N VAL A 359 9.09 25.97 12.74
CA VAL A 359 9.82 24.99 13.57
C VAL A 359 10.86 24.25 12.73
N ALA A 360 10.50 23.79 11.54
CA ALA A 360 11.43 23.11 10.63
C ALA A 360 12.65 23.97 10.31
N ALA A 361 12.44 25.25 9.99
CA ALA A 361 13.54 26.18 9.72
C ALA A 361 14.49 26.36 10.92
N ILE A 362 13.95 26.39 12.14
CA ILE A 362 14.77 26.46 13.37
C ILE A 362 15.57 25.16 13.56
N MET A 363 14.95 24.00 13.35
CA MET A 363 15.63 22.70 13.44
C MET A 363 16.75 22.57 12.41
N GLU A 364 16.49 22.96 11.16
CA GLU A 364 17.46 22.98 10.07
C GLU A 364 18.67 23.86 10.43
N ALA A 365 18.42 25.09 10.87
CA ALA A 365 19.48 26.05 11.24
C ALA A 365 20.38 25.56 12.38
N ASN A 366 19.89 24.64 13.22
CA ASN A 366 20.62 24.05 14.35
C ASN A 366 21.09 22.61 14.07
N ASN A 367 20.97 22.13 12.83
CA ASN A 367 21.36 20.77 12.42
C ASN A 367 20.71 19.68 13.29
N ILE A 368 19.40 19.79 13.49
CA ILE A 368 18.56 18.84 14.23
C ILE A 368 17.71 18.09 13.21
N ILE A 369 17.67 16.75 13.29
CA ILE A 369 16.86 15.92 12.41
C ILE A 369 15.39 16.17 12.70
N HIS A 370 14.63 16.49 11.67
CA HIS A 370 13.20 16.79 11.76
C HIS A 370 12.49 16.51 10.45
N GLN A 371 11.17 16.35 10.51
CA GLN A 371 10.31 16.27 9.32
C GLN A 371 8.91 16.82 9.64
N PRO A 372 8.40 17.82 8.90
CA PRO A 372 6.99 18.20 8.99
C PRO A 372 6.09 17.03 8.63
N VAL A 373 4.97 16.89 9.32
CA VAL A 373 3.92 15.92 8.97
C VAL A 373 3.13 16.50 7.80
N TRP A 374 3.16 15.84 6.66
CA TRP A 374 2.52 16.27 5.43
C TRP A 374 1.18 15.57 5.19
N ASN A 375 0.25 16.29 4.60
CA ASN A 375 -0.97 15.73 4.04
C ASN A 375 -0.81 15.37 2.55
N SER A 376 -1.88 14.82 1.94
CA SER A 376 -1.85 14.37 0.54
C SER A 376 -1.56 15.50 -0.46
N LYS A 377 -2.01 16.74 -0.20
CA LYS A 377 -1.74 17.90 -1.04
C LYS A 377 -0.25 18.30 -1.01
N GLU A 378 0.33 18.30 0.18
CA GLU A 378 1.76 18.60 0.35
C GLU A 378 2.62 17.53 -0.33
N VAL A 379 2.26 16.25 -0.17
CA VAL A 379 2.92 15.12 -0.86
C VAL A 379 2.79 15.26 -2.38
N ALA A 380 1.60 15.57 -2.89
CA ALA A 380 1.35 15.71 -4.32
C ALA A 380 2.18 16.84 -4.97
N ASN A 381 2.44 17.92 -4.23
CA ASN A 381 3.18 19.09 -4.72
C ASN A 381 4.67 19.09 -4.33
N GLN A 382 5.17 18.01 -3.70
CA GLN A 382 6.56 17.95 -3.29
C GLN A 382 7.51 17.73 -4.48
N PRO A 383 8.41 18.68 -4.81
CA PRO A 383 9.29 18.57 -5.97
C PRO A 383 10.15 17.30 -5.96
N HIS A 384 10.67 16.89 -4.81
CA HIS A 384 11.50 15.69 -4.67
C HIS A 384 10.73 14.42 -5.06
N TRP A 385 9.46 14.28 -4.63
CA TRP A 385 8.64 13.13 -4.97
C TRP A 385 8.22 13.11 -6.42
N ASN A 386 7.93 14.28 -6.99
CA ASN A 386 7.61 14.45 -8.40
C ASN A 386 8.80 14.10 -9.30
N GLU A 387 10.00 14.64 -8.99
CA GLU A 387 11.23 14.33 -9.73
C GLU A 387 11.54 12.82 -9.68
N ARG A 388 11.37 12.19 -8.53
CA ARG A 388 11.57 10.74 -8.36
C ARG A 388 10.44 9.88 -8.92
N GLY A 389 9.33 10.48 -9.34
CA GLY A 389 8.15 9.79 -9.86
C GLY A 389 7.42 8.95 -8.81
N ALA A 390 7.51 9.33 -7.53
CA ALA A 390 6.69 8.75 -6.47
C ALA A 390 5.23 9.20 -6.57
N VAL A 391 5.00 10.37 -7.14
CA VAL A 391 3.70 10.92 -7.53
C VAL A 391 3.76 11.22 -9.02
N ARG A 392 2.74 10.84 -9.77
CA ARG A 392 2.69 11.00 -11.22
C ARG A 392 1.30 11.38 -11.70
N TRP A 393 1.25 12.33 -12.60
CA TRP A 393 0.10 12.50 -13.48
C TRP A 393 0.15 11.43 -14.57
N LEU A 394 -0.96 10.76 -14.76
CA LEU A 394 -1.18 9.74 -15.78
C LEU A 394 -2.34 10.18 -16.65
N ASP A 395 -2.08 10.25 -17.95
CA ASP A 395 -3.13 10.44 -18.95
C ASP A 395 -3.77 9.08 -19.24
N ASP A 396 -4.85 8.78 -18.51
CA ASP A 396 -5.55 7.51 -18.66
C ASP A 396 -6.49 7.57 -19.87
N PRO A 397 -6.42 6.58 -20.79
CA PRO A 397 -7.19 6.62 -22.03
C PRO A 397 -8.71 6.59 -21.84
N THR A 398 -9.18 6.16 -20.67
CA THR A 398 -10.62 6.09 -20.35
C THR A 398 -11.09 7.23 -19.47
N TYR A 399 -10.28 7.58 -18.47
CA TYR A 399 -10.69 8.47 -17.38
C TYR A 399 -9.98 9.82 -17.39
N GLY A 400 -9.10 10.07 -18.38
CA GLY A 400 -8.35 11.31 -18.48
C GLY A 400 -7.21 11.45 -17.48
N GLU A 401 -6.87 12.68 -17.14
CA GLU A 401 -5.75 12.95 -16.22
C GLU A 401 -6.07 12.50 -14.78
N LEU A 402 -5.23 11.62 -14.25
CA LEU A 402 -5.31 11.12 -12.88
C LEU A 402 -3.98 11.28 -12.18
N LEU A 403 -4.00 11.82 -10.96
CA LEU A 403 -2.84 11.83 -10.08
C LEU A 403 -2.75 10.47 -9.37
N HIS A 404 -1.62 9.79 -9.52
CA HIS A 404 -1.44 8.44 -8.99
C HIS A 404 -0.10 8.27 -8.30
N GLN A 405 -0.03 7.31 -7.37
CA GLN A 405 1.23 6.86 -6.79
C GLN A 405 2.04 6.11 -7.85
N GLY A 406 3.32 6.47 -7.99
CA GLY A 406 4.25 5.71 -8.82
C GLY A 406 4.83 4.52 -8.07
N PRO A 407 5.43 3.54 -8.79
CA PRO A 407 6.10 2.42 -8.15
C PRO A 407 7.17 2.87 -7.14
N ALA A 408 7.11 2.29 -5.94
CA ALA A 408 7.96 2.72 -4.81
C ALA A 408 9.44 2.36 -4.99
N TYR A 409 9.73 1.30 -5.73
CA TYR A 409 11.09 0.80 -5.94
C TYR A 409 11.60 1.13 -7.35
N LYS A 410 12.92 1.13 -7.50
CA LYS A 410 13.62 1.43 -8.75
C LYS A 410 14.54 0.28 -9.12
N MET A 411 14.48 -0.14 -10.38
CA MET A 411 15.37 -1.17 -10.95
C MET A 411 16.01 -0.58 -12.22
N SER A 412 17.35 -0.55 -12.26
CA SER A 412 18.05 0.15 -13.34
C SER A 412 17.86 -0.51 -14.72
N ALA A 413 17.85 -1.84 -14.76
CA ALA A 413 17.69 -2.60 -16.01
C ALA A 413 16.23 -2.86 -16.41
N THR A 414 15.35 -3.07 -15.43
CA THR A 414 13.96 -3.49 -15.63
C THR A 414 13.02 -2.67 -14.72
N PRO A 415 12.88 -1.36 -14.96
CA PRO A 415 12.12 -0.48 -14.07
C PRO A 415 10.65 -0.87 -14.03
N PRO A 416 10.03 -0.91 -12.83
CA PRO A 416 8.59 -1.05 -12.69
C PRO A 416 7.89 0.17 -13.28
N ARG A 417 6.65 -0.01 -13.77
CA ARG A 417 5.94 1.03 -14.54
C ARG A 417 4.50 1.16 -14.11
N LEU A 418 4.00 2.38 -14.15
CA LEU A 418 2.59 2.68 -14.19
C LEU A 418 2.24 3.02 -15.65
N LYS A 419 1.41 2.18 -16.30
CA LYS A 419 1.07 2.27 -17.73
C LYS A 419 -0.31 2.88 -17.96
N TRP A 420 -1.28 2.44 -17.19
CA TRP A 420 -2.64 2.98 -17.10
C TRP A 420 -3.17 2.79 -15.69
N ALA A 421 -4.14 3.60 -15.32
CA ALA A 421 -4.70 3.57 -13.99
C ALA A 421 -5.76 2.48 -13.84
N LEU A 422 -6.71 2.41 -14.77
CA LEU A 422 -7.88 1.58 -14.64
C LEU A 422 -8.57 1.37 -16.00
N LYS A 423 -9.48 0.38 -16.05
CA LYS A 423 -10.41 0.19 -17.18
C LYS A 423 -11.81 -0.15 -16.66
N PRO A 424 -12.85 0.07 -17.49
CA PRO A 424 -14.20 -0.38 -17.18
C PRO A 424 -14.30 -1.91 -17.06
N VAL A 425 -15.33 -2.38 -16.37
CA VAL A 425 -15.64 -3.82 -16.27
C VAL A 425 -15.84 -4.40 -17.65
N GLY A 426 -15.18 -5.53 -17.93
CA GLY A 426 -15.31 -6.26 -19.19
C GLY A 426 -14.68 -5.56 -20.40
N ALA A 427 -13.90 -4.49 -20.20
CA ALA A 427 -13.29 -3.73 -21.29
C ALA A 427 -12.40 -4.57 -22.22
N ASP A 428 -11.81 -5.63 -21.70
CA ASP A 428 -10.92 -6.53 -22.44
C ASP A 428 -11.58 -7.89 -22.78
N ASN A 429 -12.89 -8.07 -22.62
CA ASN A 429 -13.59 -9.34 -22.87
C ASN A 429 -13.31 -9.88 -24.28
N GLU A 430 -13.53 -9.09 -25.31
CA GLU A 430 -13.38 -9.54 -26.70
C GLU A 430 -11.97 -10.04 -26.97
N ARG A 431 -10.97 -9.26 -26.61
CA ARG A 431 -9.57 -9.63 -26.82
C ARG A 431 -9.17 -10.85 -26.02
N ILE A 432 -9.33 -10.80 -24.71
CA ILE A 432 -8.82 -11.84 -23.80
C ILE A 432 -9.57 -13.17 -23.98
N LEU A 433 -10.90 -13.14 -24.03
CA LEU A 433 -11.69 -14.37 -24.17
C LEU A 433 -11.56 -14.95 -25.60
N GLY A 434 -11.42 -14.09 -26.61
CA GLY A 434 -11.12 -14.54 -27.97
C GLY A 434 -9.75 -15.24 -28.05
N GLU A 435 -8.67 -14.58 -27.64
CA GLU A 435 -7.31 -15.08 -27.74
C GLU A 435 -7.03 -16.29 -26.82
N LEU A 436 -7.51 -16.24 -25.58
CA LEU A 436 -7.16 -17.25 -24.57
C LEU A 436 -8.21 -18.35 -24.39
N ALA A 437 -9.49 -18.03 -24.47
CA ALA A 437 -10.55 -19.04 -24.33
C ALA A 437 -11.07 -19.56 -25.69
N GLY A 438 -10.65 -18.94 -26.81
CA GLY A 438 -11.04 -19.34 -28.16
C GLY A 438 -12.50 -19.06 -28.47
N LEU A 439 -13.07 -17.99 -27.87
CA LEU A 439 -14.46 -17.60 -28.14
C LEU A 439 -14.57 -16.80 -29.44
N THR A 440 -15.59 -17.07 -30.23
CA THR A 440 -15.95 -16.24 -31.38
C THR A 440 -16.72 -14.98 -30.91
N PRO A 441 -16.85 -13.94 -31.75
CA PRO A 441 -17.70 -12.79 -31.44
C PRO A 441 -19.14 -13.19 -31.11
N GLU A 442 -19.67 -14.20 -31.80
CA GLU A 442 -21.02 -14.74 -31.56
C GLU A 442 -21.12 -15.42 -30.17
N ASP A 443 -20.09 -16.16 -29.76
CA ASP A 443 -20.02 -16.75 -28.40
C ASP A 443 -19.98 -15.65 -27.33
N ILE A 444 -19.17 -14.63 -27.52
CA ILE A 444 -19.06 -13.49 -26.61
C ILE A 444 -20.42 -12.82 -26.48
N LYS A 445 -21.06 -12.46 -27.59
CA LYS A 445 -22.37 -11.83 -27.57
C LYS A 445 -23.41 -12.69 -26.84
N ARG A 446 -23.46 -13.98 -27.14
CA ARG A 446 -24.37 -14.93 -26.47
C ARG A 446 -24.15 -14.98 -24.95
N LEU A 447 -22.90 -15.01 -24.50
CA LEU A 447 -22.55 -15.06 -23.07
C LEU A 447 -22.82 -13.72 -22.37
N GLU A 448 -22.69 -12.58 -23.07
CA GLU A 448 -23.09 -11.26 -22.57
C GLU A 448 -24.63 -11.16 -22.41
N GLU A 449 -25.40 -11.64 -23.38
CA GLU A 449 -26.86 -11.69 -23.31
C GLU A 449 -27.35 -12.58 -22.15
N GLN A 450 -26.60 -13.63 -21.86
CA GLN A 450 -26.84 -14.52 -20.72
C GLN A 450 -26.30 -13.98 -19.38
N GLU A 451 -25.65 -12.83 -19.37
CA GLU A 451 -24.98 -12.25 -18.19
C GLU A 451 -23.94 -13.19 -17.56
N CYS A 452 -23.30 -14.03 -18.36
CA CYS A 452 -22.23 -14.91 -17.94
C CYS A 452 -20.86 -14.21 -17.99
N ILE A 453 -20.72 -13.24 -18.89
CA ILE A 453 -19.53 -12.36 -19.04
C ILE A 453 -19.92 -10.91 -19.18
#